data_5edc84b36e375b044d4d1f5b624771f4
#
_entry.id   5edc84b36e375b044d4d1f5b624771f4
#
_cell.length_a   1.000
_cell.length_b   1.000
_cell.length_c   1.000
_cell.angle_alpha   90.00
_cell.angle_beta   90.00
_cell.angle_gamma   90.00
#
_symmetry.space_group_name_H-M   'P 1'
#
loop_
_entity.id
_entity.type
_entity.pdbx_description
1 polymer ?
#
loop_
_entity_poly.entity_id
_entity_poly.type
_entity_poly.pdbx_seq_one_letter_code
_entity_poly.pdbx_strand_id
1 'polypeptide(L)'
;MLNRLRRPAALLLLALALPAAAATPPSPLKVMSFNVRTPADTAPGKRWMDRREALVTTIRQAHPAVMGTQELVKEQADYLASQLPDYRWFGEGRRGGDDDEHMGVFYDRKVVALEQSGNFWLSDTPDVAGSISWGNLFPRMVTWGLFRRVEDGRRFYLFNTHLPYRDEDEPRRVRGAQAIVAHLKTLPADIPVVVTGDFNSEPGGPTYAAFTGALTDARTQVAAPRGPKNTFHDFTGKATTELDWVLVRGFTARDFATVDARVDGILPSDHFPLVVELDWDAK
;
A
#
# COMPACT_ATOMS: atom_id res chain seq x y z
N MET A 1 -16.31 25.82 -87.67
CA MET A 1 -16.24 24.65 -86.76
C MET A 1 -15.41 25.07 -85.56
N LEU A 2 -16.03 25.45 -84.39
CA LEU A 2 -15.35 25.87 -83.21
C LEU A 2 -15.30 24.70 -82.22
N ASN A 3 -14.08 24.24 -81.90
CA ASN A 3 -13.79 23.20 -80.94
C ASN A 3 -13.69 23.81 -79.56
N ARG A 4 -14.65 23.57 -78.65
CA ARG A 4 -14.61 24.03 -77.28
C ARG A 4 -13.89 22.97 -76.45
N LEU A 5 -12.67 23.26 -76.00
CA LEU A 5 -11.93 22.49 -75.02
C LEU A 5 -12.56 22.69 -73.61
N ARG A 6 -13.12 21.60 -73.06
CA ARG A 6 -13.54 21.58 -71.61
C ARG A 6 -12.32 21.32 -70.72
N ARG A 7 -12.05 22.23 -69.84
CA ARG A 7 -11.04 22.06 -68.78
C ARG A 7 -11.69 21.28 -67.60
N PRO A 8 -11.01 20.26 -67.03
CA PRO A 8 -11.53 19.59 -65.82
C PRO A 8 -11.30 20.48 -64.60
N ALA A 9 -12.33 20.65 -63.81
CA ALA A 9 -12.24 21.30 -62.49
C ALA A 9 -11.65 20.29 -61.50
N ALA A 10 -10.48 20.58 -60.96
CA ALA A 10 -9.88 19.83 -59.88
C ALA A 10 -10.54 20.23 -58.54
N LEU A 11 -11.30 19.30 -57.92
CA LEU A 11 -11.83 19.48 -56.58
C LEU A 11 -10.69 19.27 -55.58
N LEU A 12 -10.28 20.32 -54.93
CA LEU A 12 -9.30 20.27 -53.82
C LEU A 12 -10.06 19.86 -52.54
N LEU A 13 -9.92 18.60 -52.12
CA LEU A 13 -10.41 18.12 -50.83
C LEU A 13 -9.49 18.61 -49.74
N LEU A 14 -9.94 19.63 -49.00
CA LEU A 14 -9.27 20.11 -47.79
C LEU A 14 -9.59 19.12 -46.66
N ALA A 15 -8.64 18.23 -46.31
CA ALA A 15 -8.72 17.39 -45.12
C ALA A 15 -8.53 18.24 -43.88
N LEU A 16 -9.60 18.56 -43.16
CA LEU A 16 -9.54 19.14 -41.83
C LEU A 16 -8.99 18.09 -40.84
N ALA A 17 -7.70 18.23 -40.48
CA ALA A 17 -7.13 17.49 -39.36
C ALA A 17 -7.75 18.01 -38.05
N LEU A 18 -8.64 17.21 -37.45
CA LEU A 18 -9.12 17.48 -36.10
C LEU A 18 -7.93 17.32 -35.14
N PRO A 19 -7.71 18.27 -34.21
CA PRO A 19 -6.68 18.10 -33.19
C PRO A 19 -7.04 16.88 -32.34
N ALA A 20 -6.12 15.92 -32.22
CA ALA A 20 -6.25 14.81 -31.29
C ALA A 20 -6.39 15.41 -29.89
N ALA A 21 -7.53 15.18 -29.24
CA ALA A 21 -7.72 15.56 -27.85
C ALA A 21 -6.58 14.92 -27.03
N ALA A 22 -5.79 15.74 -26.35
CA ALA A 22 -4.76 15.23 -25.45
C ALA A 22 -5.45 14.34 -24.41
N ALA A 23 -5.07 13.05 -24.35
CA ALA A 23 -5.62 12.12 -23.37
C ALA A 23 -5.35 12.69 -21.97
N THR A 24 -6.39 12.81 -21.17
CA THR A 24 -6.24 13.21 -19.76
C THR A 24 -5.27 12.24 -19.10
N PRO A 25 -4.23 12.73 -18.38
CA PRO A 25 -3.33 11.83 -17.69
C PRO A 25 -4.14 10.96 -16.73
N PRO A 26 -3.80 9.67 -16.62
CA PRO A 26 -4.56 8.75 -15.76
C PRO A 26 -4.50 9.21 -14.30
N SER A 27 -5.58 8.95 -13.54
CA SER A 27 -5.65 9.27 -12.12
C SER A 27 -4.52 8.59 -11.34
N PRO A 28 -3.94 9.21 -10.30
CA PRO A 28 -2.94 8.56 -9.47
C PRO A 28 -3.54 7.35 -8.74
N LEU A 29 -2.70 6.36 -8.43
CA LEU A 29 -3.07 5.25 -7.56
C LEU A 29 -2.93 5.72 -6.10
N LYS A 30 -4.02 5.73 -5.35
CA LYS A 30 -3.98 6.06 -3.93
C LYS A 30 -3.76 4.80 -3.10
N VAL A 31 -2.69 4.78 -2.32
CA VAL A 31 -2.27 3.66 -1.46
C VAL A 31 -2.27 4.10 0.00
N MET A 32 -2.63 3.19 0.92
CA MET A 32 -2.57 3.43 2.36
C MET A 32 -1.78 2.31 3.04
N SER A 33 -0.94 2.66 4.02
CA SER A 33 -0.37 1.74 5.00
C SER A 33 -0.93 2.10 6.37
N PHE A 34 -1.47 1.12 7.10
CA PHE A 34 -2.10 1.41 8.38
C PHE A 34 -1.96 0.25 9.36
N ASN A 35 -1.09 0.38 10.36
CA ASN A 35 -1.15 -0.47 11.54
C ASN A 35 -2.42 -0.12 12.31
N VAL A 36 -3.39 -1.05 12.33
CA VAL A 36 -4.73 -0.84 12.89
C VAL A 36 -4.82 -1.15 14.37
N ARG A 37 -3.73 -1.56 14.98
CA ARG A 37 -3.61 -2.01 16.37
C ARG A 37 -4.56 -3.17 16.72
N THR A 38 -4.05 -4.23 17.28
CA THR A 38 -4.84 -5.37 17.74
C THR A 38 -5.89 -4.96 18.78
N PRO A 39 -6.95 -5.76 19.00
CA PRO A 39 -7.98 -5.48 20.00
C PRO A 39 -7.55 -5.77 21.44
N ALA A 40 -6.25 -6.02 21.71
CA ALA A 40 -5.75 -6.45 23.00
C ALA A 40 -5.82 -5.36 24.11
N ASP A 41 -5.93 -4.08 23.72
CA ASP A 41 -5.96 -2.98 24.66
C ASP A 41 -7.29 -2.94 25.45
N THR A 42 -7.19 -2.79 26.76
CA THR A 42 -8.34 -2.75 27.69
C THR A 42 -8.64 -1.36 28.25
N ALA A 43 -7.70 -0.42 28.12
CA ALA A 43 -7.87 0.95 28.63
C ALA A 43 -8.93 1.72 27.83
N PRO A 44 -9.76 2.54 28.50
CA PRO A 44 -10.73 3.39 27.82
C PRO A 44 -10.08 4.26 26.74
N GLY A 45 -10.75 4.37 25.57
CA GLY A 45 -10.26 5.08 24.41
C GLY A 45 -9.24 4.32 23.56
N LYS A 46 -8.63 3.24 24.07
CA LYS A 46 -7.71 2.36 23.34
C LYS A 46 -8.38 1.06 22.89
N ARG A 47 -9.47 0.64 23.56
CA ARG A 47 -10.20 -0.58 23.23
C ARG A 47 -10.71 -0.52 21.79
N TRP A 48 -10.72 -1.68 21.12
CA TRP A 48 -11.25 -1.79 19.76
C TRP A 48 -12.66 -1.18 19.62
N MET A 49 -13.55 -1.49 20.55
CA MET A 49 -14.92 -0.97 20.54
C MET A 49 -15.03 0.55 20.65
N ASP A 50 -14.05 1.21 21.27
CA ASP A 50 -14.03 2.67 21.43
C ASP A 50 -13.51 3.38 20.17
N ARG A 51 -12.64 2.72 19.36
CA ARG A 51 -11.91 3.34 18.24
C ARG A 51 -12.31 2.86 16.84
N ARG A 52 -13.08 1.78 16.75
CA ARG A 52 -13.42 1.16 15.45
C ARG A 52 -14.13 2.10 14.47
N GLU A 53 -15.02 2.99 14.97
CA GLU A 53 -15.72 3.97 14.13
C GLU A 53 -14.76 5.07 13.63
N ALA A 54 -13.80 5.48 14.46
CA ALA A 54 -12.76 6.41 14.05
C ALA A 54 -11.88 5.80 12.96
N LEU A 55 -11.57 4.49 13.06
CA LEU A 55 -10.80 3.77 12.06
C LEU A 55 -11.55 3.71 10.71
N VAL A 56 -12.84 3.33 10.73
CA VAL A 56 -13.70 3.33 9.54
C VAL A 56 -13.76 4.71 8.90
N THR A 57 -13.96 5.75 9.71
CA THR A 57 -14.05 7.14 9.23
C THR A 57 -12.74 7.58 8.57
N THR A 58 -11.61 7.24 9.18
CA THR A 58 -10.27 7.52 8.63
C THR A 58 -10.09 6.87 7.26
N ILE A 59 -10.46 5.59 7.12
CA ILE A 59 -10.35 4.88 5.83
C ILE A 59 -11.29 5.50 4.79
N ARG A 60 -12.54 5.83 5.16
CA ARG A 60 -13.50 6.48 4.26
C ARG A 60 -13.00 7.83 3.76
N GLN A 61 -12.42 8.65 4.64
CA GLN A 61 -11.88 9.97 4.26
C GLN A 61 -10.66 9.86 3.36
N ALA A 62 -9.77 8.90 3.63
CA ALA A 62 -8.60 8.65 2.79
C ALA A 62 -9.00 8.05 1.44
N HIS A 63 -9.98 7.16 1.42
CA HIS A 63 -10.50 6.46 0.24
C HIS A 63 -9.37 5.86 -0.63
N PRO A 64 -8.52 4.97 -0.08
CA PRO A 64 -7.43 4.37 -0.83
C PRO A 64 -7.95 3.34 -1.85
N ALA A 65 -7.29 3.22 -3.01
CA ALA A 65 -7.55 2.15 -3.96
C ALA A 65 -7.15 0.78 -3.37
N VAL A 66 -6.02 0.76 -2.64
CA VAL A 66 -5.51 -0.41 -1.90
C VAL A 66 -4.93 0.02 -0.56
N MET A 67 -5.05 -0.84 0.45
CA MET A 67 -4.54 -0.58 1.80
C MET A 67 -3.90 -1.85 2.37
N GLY A 68 -2.64 -1.75 2.80
CA GLY A 68 -2.00 -2.75 3.65
C GLY A 68 -2.25 -2.44 5.11
N THR A 69 -2.69 -3.42 5.89
CA THR A 69 -2.91 -3.28 7.33
C THR A 69 -1.99 -4.21 8.12
N GLN A 70 -1.57 -3.78 9.29
CA GLN A 70 -0.77 -4.56 10.23
C GLN A 70 -1.53 -4.68 11.54
N GLU A 71 -1.22 -5.70 12.35
CA GLU A 71 -1.92 -6.05 13.60
C GLU A 71 -3.42 -6.33 13.44
N LEU A 72 -3.89 -6.56 12.24
CA LEU A 72 -5.30 -6.82 11.96
C LEU A 72 -5.67 -8.23 12.44
N VAL A 73 -6.74 -8.37 13.23
CA VAL A 73 -7.34 -9.68 13.49
C VAL A 73 -8.64 -9.85 12.70
N LYS A 74 -9.05 -11.11 12.51
CA LYS A 74 -10.23 -11.46 11.71
C LYS A 74 -11.48 -10.67 12.08
N GLU A 75 -11.78 -10.52 13.38
CA GLU A 75 -12.92 -9.75 13.86
C GLU A 75 -12.89 -8.29 13.36
N GLN A 76 -11.71 -7.65 13.40
CA GLN A 76 -11.54 -6.29 12.92
C GLN A 76 -11.73 -6.22 11.40
N ALA A 77 -11.18 -7.19 10.67
CA ALA A 77 -11.30 -7.27 9.22
C ALA A 77 -12.76 -7.41 8.77
N ASP A 78 -13.51 -8.30 9.41
CA ASP A 78 -14.94 -8.54 9.13
C ASP A 78 -15.78 -7.30 9.44
N TYR A 79 -15.48 -6.64 10.57
CA TYR A 79 -16.12 -5.37 10.90
C TYR A 79 -15.85 -4.30 9.85
N LEU A 80 -14.60 -4.08 9.47
CA LEU A 80 -14.24 -3.12 8.43
C LEU A 80 -14.93 -3.44 7.09
N ALA A 81 -14.92 -4.69 6.67
CA ALA A 81 -15.59 -5.13 5.44
C ALA A 81 -17.11 -4.87 5.48
N SER A 82 -17.75 -5.03 6.64
CA SER A 82 -19.17 -4.72 6.82
C SER A 82 -19.49 -3.23 6.71
N GLN A 83 -18.56 -2.38 7.15
CA GLN A 83 -18.71 -0.92 7.15
C GLN A 83 -18.24 -0.26 5.85
N LEU A 84 -17.45 -0.96 5.03
CA LEU A 84 -16.84 -0.48 3.79
C LEU A 84 -17.30 -1.36 2.61
N PRO A 85 -18.55 -1.27 2.14
CA PRO A 85 -19.16 -2.24 1.23
C PRO A 85 -18.49 -2.30 -0.15
N ASP A 86 -17.78 -1.26 -0.56
CA ASP A 86 -17.02 -1.23 -1.82
C ASP A 86 -15.67 -1.95 -1.72
N TYR A 87 -15.20 -2.18 -0.48
CA TYR A 87 -13.94 -2.86 -0.23
C TYR A 87 -14.11 -4.38 -0.11
N ARG A 88 -13.06 -5.09 -0.47
CA ARG A 88 -12.81 -6.49 -0.16
C ARG A 88 -11.46 -6.58 0.51
N TRP A 89 -11.25 -7.65 1.27
CA TRP A 89 -9.95 -7.92 1.88
C TRP A 89 -9.55 -9.39 1.71
N PHE A 90 -8.27 -9.66 1.87
CA PHE A 90 -7.68 -10.98 1.90
C PHE A 90 -6.40 -10.98 2.74
N GLY A 91 -5.93 -12.15 3.08
CA GLY A 91 -4.75 -12.43 3.87
C GLY A 91 -5.03 -13.56 4.84
N GLU A 92 -3.98 -14.23 5.30
CA GLU A 92 -4.03 -15.23 6.36
C GLU A 92 -3.44 -14.66 7.64
N GLY A 93 -3.83 -15.22 8.78
CA GLY A 93 -3.18 -14.97 10.05
C GLY A 93 -1.73 -15.45 10.04
N ARG A 94 -0.85 -14.80 10.75
CA ARG A 94 0.59 -15.14 10.75
C ARG A 94 0.90 -16.57 11.20
N ARG A 95 -0.06 -17.27 11.85
CA ARG A 95 0.04 -18.69 12.20
C ARG A 95 -0.63 -19.62 11.18
N GLY A 96 -1.20 -19.03 10.11
CA GLY A 96 -2.04 -19.73 9.14
C GLY A 96 -3.52 -19.64 9.47
N GLY A 97 -4.36 -19.74 8.44
CA GLY A 97 -5.81 -19.64 8.58
C GLY A 97 -6.27 -18.27 9.09
N ASP A 98 -7.26 -18.28 9.98
CA ASP A 98 -7.89 -17.07 10.54
C ASP A 98 -7.32 -16.66 11.91
N ASP A 99 -6.35 -17.40 12.44
CA ASP A 99 -5.81 -17.18 13.78
C ASP A 99 -4.68 -16.13 13.79
N ASP A 100 -4.63 -15.36 14.92
CA ASP A 100 -3.58 -14.37 15.16
C ASP A 100 -3.66 -13.15 14.20
N GLU A 101 -2.64 -12.31 14.18
CA GLU A 101 -2.57 -11.10 13.38
C GLU A 101 -2.40 -11.41 11.88
N HIS A 102 -3.12 -10.65 11.06
CA HIS A 102 -3.04 -10.69 9.60
C HIS A 102 -2.25 -9.48 9.09
N MET A 103 -1.48 -9.69 8.03
CA MET A 103 -0.99 -8.63 7.17
C MET A 103 -2.04 -8.38 6.09
N GLY A 104 -3.26 -8.00 6.53
CA GLY A 104 -4.43 -7.93 5.66
C GLY A 104 -4.28 -6.88 4.57
N VAL A 105 -4.82 -7.18 3.39
CA VAL A 105 -4.86 -6.24 2.27
C VAL A 105 -6.31 -5.95 1.91
N PHE A 106 -6.70 -4.67 1.98
CA PHE A 106 -8.00 -4.18 1.54
C PHE A 106 -7.88 -3.49 0.19
N TYR A 107 -8.91 -3.59 -0.63
CA TYR A 107 -8.95 -2.92 -1.94
C TYR A 107 -10.38 -2.51 -2.33
N ASP A 108 -10.50 -1.34 -2.93
CA ASP A 108 -11.74 -0.87 -3.54
C ASP A 108 -11.94 -1.56 -4.90
N ARG A 109 -12.92 -2.47 -4.97
CA ARG A 109 -13.24 -3.25 -6.19
C ARG A 109 -13.74 -2.40 -7.36
N LYS A 110 -14.10 -1.14 -7.12
CA LYS A 110 -14.46 -0.19 -8.20
C LYS A 110 -13.23 0.40 -8.88
N VAL A 111 -12.11 0.45 -8.15
CA VAL A 111 -10.85 1.05 -8.61
C VAL A 111 -9.88 0.00 -9.12
N VAL A 112 -9.77 -1.13 -8.40
CA VAL A 112 -8.85 -2.22 -8.78
C VAL A 112 -9.52 -3.58 -8.71
N ALA A 113 -9.07 -4.51 -9.55
CA ALA A 113 -9.43 -5.92 -9.53
C ALA A 113 -8.23 -6.74 -9.08
N LEU A 114 -8.42 -7.62 -8.11
CA LEU A 114 -7.42 -8.59 -7.66
C LEU A 114 -7.33 -9.72 -8.69
N GLU A 115 -6.14 -9.97 -9.25
CA GLU A 115 -5.88 -11.03 -10.24
C GLU A 115 -5.21 -12.26 -9.59
N GLN A 116 -4.30 -12.03 -8.65
CA GLN A 116 -3.59 -13.07 -7.90
C GLN A 116 -3.33 -12.59 -6.48
N SER A 117 -3.23 -13.51 -5.53
CA SER A 117 -2.82 -13.20 -4.16
C SER A 117 -2.10 -14.40 -3.55
N GLY A 118 -1.34 -14.12 -2.50
CA GLY A 118 -0.66 -15.17 -1.74
C GLY A 118 -0.02 -14.62 -0.48
N ASN A 119 0.56 -15.53 0.27
CA ASN A 119 1.31 -15.26 1.48
C ASN A 119 2.65 -16.00 1.43
N PHE A 120 3.65 -15.48 2.11
CA PHE A 120 4.87 -16.21 2.43
C PHE A 120 5.42 -15.75 3.77
N TRP A 121 6.11 -16.66 4.47
CA TRP A 121 6.66 -16.39 5.79
C TRP A 121 8.12 -15.97 5.70
N LEU A 122 8.50 -15.04 6.57
CA LEU A 122 9.87 -14.55 6.68
C LEU A 122 10.66 -15.54 7.56
N SER A 123 10.99 -16.66 6.96
CA SER A 123 11.65 -17.80 7.60
C SER A 123 12.50 -18.57 6.59
N ASP A 124 13.21 -19.60 7.04
CA ASP A 124 13.95 -20.52 6.18
C ASP A 124 13.02 -21.49 5.40
N THR A 125 11.73 -21.51 5.74
CA THR A 125 10.66 -22.28 5.08
C THR A 125 9.49 -21.38 4.72
N PRO A 126 9.61 -20.49 3.72
CA PRO A 126 8.65 -19.43 3.46
C PRO A 126 7.26 -19.92 3.07
N ASP A 127 7.14 -21.12 2.52
CA ASP A 127 5.86 -21.71 2.09
C ASP A 127 5.15 -22.49 3.21
N VAL A 128 5.74 -22.54 4.42
CA VAL A 128 5.14 -23.22 5.58
C VAL A 128 4.46 -22.21 6.48
N ALA A 129 3.13 -22.27 6.54
CA ALA A 129 2.32 -21.38 7.37
C ALA A 129 2.75 -21.44 8.84
N GLY A 130 2.88 -20.26 9.46
CA GLY A 130 3.29 -20.14 10.86
C GLY A 130 4.76 -20.44 11.13
N SER A 131 5.58 -20.64 10.09
CA SER A 131 7.02 -20.94 10.29
C SER A 131 7.77 -19.78 10.94
N ILE A 132 8.70 -20.11 11.83
CA ILE A 132 9.54 -19.18 12.57
C ILE A 132 11.00 -19.58 12.36
N SER A 133 11.85 -18.60 12.02
CA SER A 133 13.29 -18.78 11.91
C SER A 133 14.03 -17.59 12.51
N TRP A 134 15.35 -17.65 12.52
CA TRP A 134 16.28 -16.57 12.86
C TRP A 134 16.14 -16.03 14.29
N GLY A 135 15.41 -16.74 15.17
CA GLY A 135 15.12 -16.31 16.53
C GLY A 135 14.01 -15.26 16.65
N ASN A 136 13.15 -15.15 15.65
CA ASN A 136 11.91 -14.37 15.76
C ASN A 136 11.05 -14.91 16.90
N LEU A 137 10.41 -14.00 17.65
CA LEU A 137 9.50 -14.36 18.74
C LEU A 137 8.15 -14.87 18.19
N PHE A 138 7.69 -14.28 17.09
CA PHE A 138 6.45 -14.61 16.40
C PHE A 138 6.71 -14.88 14.92
N PRO A 139 5.85 -15.63 14.23
CA PRO A 139 5.89 -15.70 12.79
C PRO A 139 5.79 -14.30 12.20
N ARG A 140 6.59 -14.00 11.19
CA ARG A 140 6.50 -12.78 10.40
C ARG A 140 6.30 -13.18 8.95
N MET A 141 5.47 -12.42 8.25
CA MET A 141 5.01 -12.82 6.94
C MET A 141 4.77 -11.62 6.03
N VAL A 142 4.51 -11.92 4.79
CA VAL A 142 4.06 -10.98 3.76
C VAL A 142 2.76 -11.51 3.17
N THR A 143 1.76 -10.66 3.05
CA THR A 143 0.60 -10.86 2.18
C THR A 143 0.80 -10.02 0.94
N TRP A 144 0.59 -10.61 -0.26
CA TRP A 144 0.76 -9.89 -1.52
C TRP A 144 -0.41 -10.10 -2.46
N GLY A 145 -0.64 -9.12 -3.34
CA GLY A 145 -1.62 -9.21 -4.41
C GLY A 145 -1.09 -8.59 -5.70
N LEU A 146 -1.44 -9.22 -6.84
CA LEU A 146 -1.35 -8.63 -8.16
C LEU A 146 -2.70 -8.02 -8.48
N PHE A 147 -2.71 -6.73 -8.70
CA PHE A 147 -3.91 -5.95 -9.02
C PHE A 147 -3.87 -5.43 -10.46
N ARG A 148 -5.05 -5.32 -11.04
CA ARG A 148 -5.28 -4.60 -12.29
C ARG A 148 -6.18 -3.40 -12.03
N ARG A 149 -5.74 -2.20 -12.41
CA ARG A 149 -6.57 -1.00 -12.33
C ARG A 149 -7.73 -1.10 -13.33
N VAL A 150 -8.94 -0.80 -12.88
CA VAL A 150 -10.16 -0.92 -13.69
C VAL A 150 -10.17 0.12 -14.81
N GLU A 151 -9.71 1.34 -14.54
CA GLU A 151 -9.75 2.48 -15.47
C GLU A 151 -8.98 2.23 -16.78
N ASP A 152 -7.77 1.65 -16.69
CA ASP A 152 -6.85 1.56 -17.84
C ASP A 152 -6.14 0.21 -17.99
N GLY A 153 -6.45 -0.75 -17.13
CA GLY A 153 -5.90 -2.10 -17.20
C GLY A 153 -4.46 -2.25 -16.72
N ARG A 154 -3.80 -1.21 -16.23
CA ARG A 154 -2.43 -1.29 -15.70
C ARG A 154 -2.38 -2.19 -14.48
N ARG A 155 -1.31 -2.99 -14.40
CA ARG A 155 -1.11 -3.94 -13.30
C ARG A 155 -0.01 -3.47 -12.37
N PHE A 156 -0.12 -3.83 -11.09
CA PHE A 156 0.89 -3.60 -10.07
C PHE A 156 0.80 -4.66 -8.98
N TYR A 157 1.91 -4.88 -8.29
CA TYR A 157 1.94 -5.68 -7.09
C TYR A 157 1.85 -4.80 -5.84
N LEU A 158 1.10 -5.25 -4.84
CA LEU A 158 1.17 -4.76 -3.47
C LEU A 158 1.69 -5.89 -2.58
N PHE A 159 2.67 -5.57 -1.73
CA PHE A 159 3.19 -6.41 -0.66
C PHE A 159 2.95 -5.69 0.67
N ASN A 160 2.47 -6.41 1.68
CA ASN A 160 2.21 -5.86 3.00
C ASN A 160 2.86 -6.73 4.07
N THR A 161 3.58 -6.11 5.01
CA THR A 161 4.35 -6.81 6.03
C THR A 161 4.30 -6.10 7.39
N HIS A 162 4.69 -6.83 8.44
CA HIS A 162 4.95 -6.29 9.78
C HIS A 162 6.20 -7.00 10.33
N LEU A 163 7.31 -6.26 10.47
CA LEU A 163 8.59 -6.81 10.91
C LEU A 163 8.67 -6.94 12.44
N PRO A 164 9.66 -7.68 12.97
CA PRO A 164 9.85 -7.86 14.42
C PRO A 164 10.04 -6.53 15.16
N TYR A 165 9.45 -6.41 16.37
CA TYR A 165 9.30 -5.11 17.05
C TYR A 165 10.37 -4.82 18.13
N ARG A 166 11.12 -5.82 18.62
CA ARG A 166 12.07 -5.60 19.71
C ARG A 166 13.34 -4.91 19.20
N ASP A 167 13.99 -4.14 20.06
CA ASP A 167 15.23 -3.43 19.71
C ASP A 167 16.33 -4.38 19.22
N GLU A 168 16.47 -5.53 19.87
CA GLU A 168 17.44 -6.56 19.50
C GLU A 168 17.11 -7.31 18.20
N ASP A 169 15.95 -7.05 17.59
CA ASP A 169 15.50 -7.75 16.37
C ASP A 169 16.03 -7.13 15.05
N GLU A 170 16.84 -6.06 15.10
CA GLU A 170 17.34 -5.42 13.87
C GLU A 170 18.00 -6.41 12.91
N PRO A 171 18.84 -7.38 13.32
CA PRO A 171 19.39 -8.37 12.39
C PRO A 171 18.31 -9.25 11.74
N ARG A 172 17.20 -9.51 12.45
CA ARG A 172 16.05 -10.29 11.94
C ARG A 172 15.23 -9.49 10.94
N ARG A 173 15.04 -8.18 11.24
CA ARG A 173 14.40 -7.23 10.31
C ARG A 173 15.18 -7.15 9.00
N VAL A 174 16.50 -7.03 9.06
CA VAL A 174 17.38 -7.03 7.87
C VAL A 174 17.21 -8.31 7.05
N ARG A 175 17.17 -9.49 7.70
CA ARG A 175 16.94 -10.76 6.99
C ARG A 175 15.55 -10.80 6.35
N GLY A 176 14.52 -10.33 7.05
CA GLY A 176 13.17 -10.20 6.51
C GLY A 176 13.12 -9.28 5.30
N ALA A 177 13.76 -8.11 5.37
CA ALA A 177 13.88 -7.18 4.26
C ALA A 177 14.58 -7.82 3.04
N GLN A 178 15.70 -8.52 3.26
CA GLN A 178 16.44 -9.25 2.22
C GLN A 178 15.58 -10.34 1.56
N ALA A 179 14.79 -11.09 2.36
CA ALA A 179 13.88 -12.11 1.84
C ALA A 179 12.78 -11.51 0.96
N ILE A 180 12.18 -10.39 1.39
CA ILE A 180 11.20 -9.64 0.60
C ILE A 180 11.84 -9.16 -0.71
N VAL A 181 12.99 -8.48 -0.65
CA VAL A 181 13.68 -7.98 -1.84
C VAL A 181 14.09 -9.13 -2.78
N ALA A 182 14.50 -10.29 -2.25
CA ALA A 182 14.79 -11.47 -3.06
C ALA A 182 13.53 -11.97 -3.80
N HIS A 183 12.37 -12.00 -3.13
CA HIS A 183 11.10 -12.37 -3.76
C HIS A 183 10.72 -11.35 -4.86
N LEU A 184 10.86 -10.04 -4.60
CA LEU A 184 10.57 -9.00 -5.60
C LEU A 184 11.42 -9.10 -6.87
N LYS A 185 12.64 -9.65 -6.80
CA LYS A 185 13.52 -9.88 -7.96
C LYS A 185 13.04 -11.03 -8.86
N THR A 186 12.16 -11.90 -8.38
CA THR A 186 11.55 -12.97 -9.18
C THR A 186 10.35 -12.49 -10.01
N LEU A 187 9.83 -11.30 -9.73
CA LEU A 187 8.67 -10.74 -10.41
C LEU A 187 9.05 -10.10 -11.75
N PRO A 188 8.12 -10.01 -12.71
CA PRO A 188 8.32 -9.27 -13.95
C PRO A 188 8.77 -7.83 -13.67
N ALA A 189 9.90 -7.42 -14.28
CA ALA A 189 10.50 -6.11 -14.01
C ALA A 189 9.66 -4.93 -14.51
N ASP A 190 8.79 -5.16 -15.48
CA ASP A 190 7.90 -4.17 -16.11
C ASP A 190 6.60 -3.94 -15.33
N ILE A 191 6.33 -4.73 -14.27
CA ILE A 191 5.18 -4.54 -13.40
C ILE A 191 5.62 -3.77 -12.15
N PRO A 192 5.05 -2.58 -11.90
CA PRO A 192 5.34 -1.80 -10.72
C PRO A 192 4.99 -2.51 -9.42
N VAL A 193 5.70 -2.13 -8.35
CA VAL A 193 5.57 -2.72 -7.01
C VAL A 193 5.38 -1.63 -5.97
N VAL A 194 4.47 -1.88 -5.03
CA VAL A 194 4.31 -1.12 -3.79
C VAL A 194 4.55 -2.09 -2.62
N VAL A 195 5.34 -1.68 -1.64
CA VAL A 195 5.50 -2.38 -0.36
C VAL A 195 5.03 -1.46 0.75
N THR A 196 4.04 -1.90 1.51
CA THR A 196 3.52 -1.23 2.71
C THR A 196 3.89 -2.03 3.95
N GLY A 197 4.02 -1.38 5.08
CA GLY A 197 4.27 -2.11 6.33
C GLY A 197 4.56 -1.21 7.51
N ASP A 198 4.47 -1.85 8.68
CA ASP A 198 5.15 -1.46 9.89
C ASP A 198 6.48 -2.20 9.95
N PHE A 199 7.55 -1.49 9.71
CA PHE A 199 8.88 -2.09 9.62
C PHE A 199 9.59 -2.15 10.97
N ASN A 200 9.03 -1.55 12.03
CA ASN A 200 9.62 -1.48 13.36
C ASN A 200 11.10 -1.03 13.34
N SER A 201 11.45 -0.21 12.38
CA SER A 201 12.79 0.34 12.15
C SER A 201 12.66 1.74 11.57
N GLU A 202 13.57 2.63 11.91
CA GLU A 202 13.57 4.00 11.39
C GLU A 202 14.35 4.09 10.07
N PRO A 203 14.00 5.06 9.17
CA PRO A 203 14.78 5.36 7.97
C PRO A 203 16.24 5.66 8.30
N GLY A 204 17.13 5.17 7.43
CA GLY A 204 18.59 5.33 7.58
C GLY A 204 19.27 4.18 8.33
N GLY A 205 18.50 3.27 8.95
CA GLY A 205 19.03 2.06 9.57
C GLY A 205 19.33 0.92 8.58
N PRO A 206 19.91 -0.20 9.08
CA PRO A 206 20.28 -1.34 8.22
C PRO A 206 19.08 -1.99 7.50
N THR A 207 17.92 -2.09 8.17
CA THR A 207 16.68 -2.59 7.57
C THR A 207 16.22 -1.71 6.41
N TYR A 208 16.23 -0.38 6.60
CA TYR A 208 15.89 0.58 5.56
C TYR A 208 16.84 0.46 4.35
N ALA A 209 18.16 0.37 4.62
CA ALA A 209 19.17 0.21 3.57
C ALA A 209 18.97 -1.09 2.76
N ALA A 210 18.52 -2.17 3.41
CA ALA A 210 18.24 -3.45 2.74
C ALA A 210 17.09 -3.34 1.72
N PHE A 211 16.09 -2.50 1.98
CA PHE A 211 15.00 -2.23 1.04
C PHE A 211 15.37 -1.21 -0.03
N THR A 212 16.02 -0.09 0.35
CA THR A 212 16.25 1.05 -0.56
C THR A 212 17.34 0.80 -1.60
N GLY A 213 18.05 -0.32 -1.51
CA GLY A 213 18.87 -0.84 -2.60
C GLY A 213 18.09 -1.34 -3.83
N ALA A 214 16.77 -1.56 -3.69
CA ALA A 214 15.89 -2.09 -4.75
C ALA A 214 14.59 -1.31 -4.93
N LEU A 215 14.19 -0.53 -3.94
CA LEU A 215 12.95 0.24 -3.88
C LEU A 215 13.26 1.69 -3.49
N THR A 216 12.38 2.60 -3.85
CA THR A 216 12.44 4.00 -3.41
C THR A 216 11.40 4.24 -2.32
N ASP A 217 11.77 4.93 -1.25
CA ASP A 217 10.82 5.40 -0.27
C ASP A 217 9.99 6.55 -0.88
N ALA A 218 8.68 6.33 -0.97
CA ALA A 218 7.75 7.29 -1.58
C ALA A 218 7.78 8.66 -0.89
N ARG A 219 8.05 8.71 0.43
CA ARG A 219 8.19 9.96 1.17
C ARG A 219 9.31 10.83 0.62
N THR A 220 10.43 10.22 0.20
CA THR A 220 11.60 10.96 -0.29
C THR A 220 11.41 11.56 -1.69
N GLN A 221 10.39 11.13 -2.42
CA GLN A 221 10.06 11.65 -3.74
C GLN A 221 9.22 12.94 -3.68
N VAL A 222 8.61 13.25 -2.54
CA VAL A 222 7.74 14.41 -2.35
C VAL A 222 8.50 15.53 -1.63
N ALA A 223 8.56 16.71 -2.25
CA ALA A 223 9.34 17.84 -1.71
C ALA A 223 8.80 18.35 -0.35
N ALA A 224 7.47 18.26 -0.13
CA ALA A 224 6.80 18.70 1.09
C ALA A 224 5.74 17.68 1.53
N PRO A 225 6.15 16.52 2.11
CA PRO A 225 5.22 15.57 2.67
C PRO A 225 4.35 16.22 3.76
N ARG A 226 3.06 15.90 3.76
CA ARG A 226 2.09 16.48 4.69
C ARG A 226 2.02 15.69 6.00
N GLY A 227 1.69 16.38 7.10
CA GLY A 227 1.55 15.79 8.42
C GLY A 227 2.87 15.56 9.15
N PRO A 228 2.84 14.87 10.30
CA PRO A 228 4.04 14.57 11.07
C PRO A 228 5.00 13.65 10.32
N LYS A 229 6.31 13.75 10.64
CA LYS A 229 7.30 12.83 10.07
C LYS A 229 7.12 11.42 10.64
N ASN A 230 6.94 11.34 11.95
CA ASN A 230 6.85 10.11 12.72
C ASN A 230 5.44 9.51 12.66
N THR A 231 5.32 8.20 12.83
CA THR A 231 4.05 7.47 12.70
C THR A 231 3.58 6.85 14.01
N PHE A 232 4.47 6.28 14.82
CA PHE A 232 4.11 5.64 16.10
C PHE A 232 3.99 6.65 17.25
N HIS A 233 2.87 6.61 17.98
CA HIS A 233 2.55 7.54 19.06
C HIS A 233 1.95 6.91 20.32
N ASP A 234 1.78 5.58 20.39
CA ASP A 234 1.23 4.86 21.56
C ASP A 234 -0.02 5.54 22.16
N PHE A 235 -0.98 5.89 21.32
CA PHE A 235 -2.21 6.61 21.69
C PHE A 235 -2.00 7.97 22.38
N THR A 236 -0.81 8.54 22.38
CA THR A 236 -0.57 9.90 22.89
C THR A 236 -0.97 10.98 21.89
N GLY A 237 -1.04 10.62 20.60
CA GLY A 237 -1.22 11.51 19.49
C GLY A 237 -0.03 12.40 19.20
N LYS A 238 1.14 12.06 19.75
CA LYS A 238 2.43 12.71 19.47
C LYS A 238 3.42 11.64 19.05
N ALA A 239 3.51 11.43 17.74
CA ALA A 239 4.40 10.40 17.20
C ALA A 239 5.88 10.74 17.47
N THR A 240 6.63 9.72 17.90
CA THR A 240 8.04 9.84 18.29
C THR A 240 8.99 9.12 17.35
N THR A 241 8.51 8.09 16.62
CA THR A 241 9.32 7.25 15.74
C THR A 241 8.62 7.04 14.39
N GLU A 242 9.39 6.95 13.30
CA GLU A 242 8.94 6.69 11.94
C GLU A 242 9.10 5.20 11.63
N LEU A 243 8.06 4.39 11.93
CA LEU A 243 8.11 2.93 11.80
C LEU A 243 7.42 2.40 10.55
N ASP A 244 6.50 3.18 9.99
CA ASP A 244 5.70 2.80 8.83
C ASP A 244 6.25 3.45 7.56
N TRP A 245 6.38 2.68 6.48
CA TRP A 245 6.87 3.18 5.20
C TRP A 245 5.99 2.71 4.05
N VAL A 246 6.05 3.44 2.94
CA VAL A 246 5.56 3.03 1.63
C VAL A 246 6.73 3.07 0.67
N LEU A 247 7.15 1.90 0.19
CA LEU A 247 8.29 1.76 -0.71
C LEU A 247 7.79 1.36 -2.10
N VAL A 248 8.40 1.90 -3.16
CA VAL A 248 7.90 1.74 -4.51
C VAL A 248 9.00 1.39 -5.52
N ARG A 249 8.60 0.73 -6.61
CA ARG A 249 9.37 0.55 -7.84
C ARG A 249 8.43 0.70 -9.02
N GLY A 250 8.80 1.51 -10.02
CA GLY A 250 7.97 1.81 -11.19
C GLY A 250 6.81 2.76 -10.90
N PHE A 251 6.93 3.50 -9.79
CA PHE A 251 6.03 4.58 -9.40
C PHE A 251 6.82 5.79 -8.91
N THR A 252 6.25 6.96 -9.15
CA THR A 252 6.68 8.22 -8.54
C THR A 252 5.57 8.75 -7.64
N ALA A 253 5.90 9.06 -6.39
CA ALA A 253 4.93 9.66 -5.47
C ALA A 253 4.68 11.12 -5.84
N ARG A 254 3.41 11.44 -6.11
CA ARG A 254 2.92 12.80 -6.37
C ARG A 254 2.61 13.53 -5.07
N ASP A 255 2.05 12.80 -4.10
CA ASP A 255 1.67 13.31 -2.79
C ASP A 255 1.94 12.23 -1.73
N PHE A 256 2.29 12.69 -0.53
CA PHE A 256 2.53 11.83 0.63
C PHE A 256 2.00 12.51 1.88
N ALA A 257 1.17 11.81 2.65
CA ALA A 257 0.64 12.30 3.91
C ALA A 257 0.78 11.25 5.01
N THR A 258 1.33 11.67 6.15
CA THR A 258 1.09 11.02 7.44
C THR A 258 -0.16 11.67 8.02
N VAL A 259 -1.24 10.92 8.19
CA VAL A 259 -2.53 11.48 8.60
C VAL A 259 -2.64 11.44 10.11
N ASP A 260 -2.56 12.61 10.77
CA ASP A 260 -2.92 12.75 12.19
C ASP A 260 -4.44 12.58 12.31
N ALA A 261 -4.87 11.32 12.27
CA ALA A 261 -6.28 10.96 12.25
C ALA A 261 -6.85 11.01 13.67
N ARG A 262 -7.75 11.96 13.89
CA ARG A 262 -8.60 12.01 15.09
C ARG A 262 -10.03 12.21 14.64
N VAL A 263 -10.92 11.37 15.15
CA VAL A 263 -12.37 11.51 14.91
C VAL A 263 -13.03 11.72 16.27
N ASP A 264 -13.61 12.88 16.47
CA ASP A 264 -14.22 13.30 17.75
C ASP A 264 -13.27 13.12 18.96
N GLY A 265 -11.99 13.40 18.73
CA GLY A 265 -10.93 13.26 19.76
C GLY A 265 -10.40 11.84 19.94
N ILE A 266 -10.99 10.84 19.28
CA ILE A 266 -10.56 9.44 19.36
C ILE A 266 -9.47 9.16 18.32
N LEU A 267 -8.39 8.55 18.76
CA LEU A 267 -7.33 8.02 17.89
C LEU A 267 -7.73 6.62 17.39
N PRO A 268 -7.74 6.38 16.08
CA PRO A 268 -8.16 5.09 15.52
C PRO A 268 -7.16 3.95 15.82
N SER A 269 -5.89 4.28 16.02
CA SER A 269 -4.79 3.36 16.30
C SER A 269 -3.74 4.08 17.14
N ASP A 270 -2.68 3.40 17.53
CA ASP A 270 -1.45 3.96 18.10
C ASP A 270 -0.40 4.34 17.05
N HIS A 271 -0.73 4.13 15.77
CA HIS A 271 0.00 4.60 14.61
C HIS A 271 -0.84 5.57 13.78
N PHE A 272 -0.19 6.57 13.19
CA PHE A 272 -0.77 7.39 12.14
C PHE A 272 -0.66 6.68 10.79
N PRO A 273 -1.75 6.57 10.01
CA PRO A 273 -1.67 5.97 8.70
C PRO A 273 -0.91 6.84 7.70
N LEU A 274 -0.27 6.18 6.75
CA LEU A 274 0.32 6.80 5.57
C LEU A 274 -0.65 6.72 4.40
N VAL A 275 -0.82 7.82 3.69
CA VAL A 275 -1.60 7.91 2.45
C VAL A 275 -0.73 8.51 1.36
N VAL A 276 -0.60 7.80 0.24
CA VAL A 276 0.30 8.16 -0.84
C VAL A 276 -0.44 8.13 -2.17
N GLU A 277 -0.27 9.15 -3.00
CA GLU A 277 -0.74 9.19 -4.38
C GLU A 277 0.43 8.90 -5.31
N LEU A 278 0.31 7.84 -6.12
CA LEU A 278 1.35 7.32 -6.98
C LEU A 278 1.01 7.50 -8.45
N ASP A 279 1.89 8.14 -9.19
CA ASP A 279 1.89 8.12 -10.65
C ASP A 279 2.70 6.93 -11.15
N TRP A 280 2.23 6.28 -12.22
CA TRP A 280 3.05 5.28 -12.92
C TRP A 280 4.20 5.97 -13.64
N ASP A 281 5.40 5.42 -13.50
CA ASP A 281 6.54 5.89 -14.28
C ASP A 281 6.28 5.70 -15.78
N ALA A 282 6.79 6.62 -16.58
CA ALA A 282 6.76 6.49 -18.03
C ALA A 282 7.56 5.23 -18.45
N LYS A 283 7.00 4.43 -19.34
CA LYS A 283 7.70 3.30 -19.95
C LYS A 283 8.67 3.76 -21.03
#